data_8770fe540b45b93b8fec6ca0e99d435f
#
_entry.id   8770fe540b45b93b8fec6ca0e99d435f
#
_cell.length_a   1.000
_cell.length_b   1.000
_cell.length_c   1.000
_cell.angle_alpha   90.00
_cell.angle_beta   90.00
_cell.angle_gamma   90.00
#
_symmetry.space_group_name_H-M   'P 1'
#
loop_
_entity.id
_entity.type
_entity.pdbx_description
1 polymer ?
#
loop_
_entity_poly.entity_id
_entity_poly.type
_entity_poly.pdbx_seq_one_letter_code
_entity_poly.pdbx_strand_id
1 'polypeptide(L)'
;GWIAEIQGRGKLPVVVGGTGLYVRALMEGLFREPSLDAQHRRALEAELERLPLGDLIRWASRLDPAYGGGGRQRAMRSIEIALLTGHPLSHWQRTAREQRHFEPWYVVLSVPRPILHQRIERRAAEMVQRGLIEEVASVLAEGHAAHAPGLDGIGIKEAVEYLHGAR
;
A
#
# COMPACT_ATOMS: atom_id res chain seq x y z
N GLY A 1 -20.58 9.87 3.93
CA GLY A 1 -19.15 10.26 3.96
C GLY A 1 -18.94 11.65 3.36
N TRP A 2 -17.75 12.21 3.46
CA TRP A 2 -17.39 13.60 3.11
C TRP A 2 -17.78 14.03 1.68
N ILE A 3 -17.63 13.16 0.68
CA ILE A 3 -18.04 13.47 -0.71
C ILE A 3 -19.54 13.82 -0.75
N ALA A 4 -20.38 12.96 -0.21
CA ALA A 4 -21.84 13.17 -0.19
C ALA A 4 -22.22 14.43 0.60
N GLU A 5 -21.53 14.71 1.69
CA GLU A 5 -21.74 15.94 2.49
C GLU A 5 -21.37 17.21 1.72
N ILE A 6 -20.23 17.20 0.99
CA ILE A 6 -19.80 18.33 0.17
C ILE A 6 -20.80 18.55 -0.99
N GLN A 7 -21.23 17.48 -1.64
CA GLN A 7 -22.24 17.53 -2.70
C GLN A 7 -23.59 18.02 -2.18
N GLY A 8 -24.01 17.57 -1.00
CA GLY A 8 -25.25 18.04 -0.34
C GLY A 8 -25.25 19.54 -0.04
N ARG A 9 -24.06 20.14 0.07
CA ARG A 9 -23.88 21.60 0.18
C ARG A 9 -23.77 22.32 -1.17
N GLY A 10 -24.05 21.64 -2.28
CA GLY A 10 -23.93 22.18 -3.65
C GLY A 10 -22.50 22.48 -4.08
N LYS A 11 -21.49 21.88 -3.43
CA LYS A 11 -20.07 22.09 -3.72
C LYS A 11 -19.46 20.89 -4.44
N LEU A 12 -18.44 21.16 -5.26
CA LEU A 12 -17.67 20.11 -5.94
C LEU A 12 -16.60 19.55 -4.99
N PRO A 13 -16.62 18.24 -4.68
CA PRO A 13 -15.55 17.62 -3.91
C PRO A 13 -14.29 17.48 -4.77
N VAL A 14 -13.15 17.95 -4.26
CA VAL A 14 -11.84 17.82 -4.89
C VAL A 14 -10.97 16.90 -4.02
N VAL A 15 -10.55 15.77 -4.58
CA VAL A 15 -9.66 14.82 -3.93
C VAL A 15 -8.26 14.99 -4.48
N VAL A 16 -7.30 15.26 -3.60
CA VAL A 16 -5.90 15.46 -3.96
C VAL A 16 -5.05 14.35 -3.35
N GLY A 17 -4.21 13.72 -4.14
CA GLY A 17 -3.31 12.68 -3.66
C GLY A 17 -2.48 12.05 -4.76
N GLY A 18 -1.43 11.30 -4.36
CA GLY A 18 -0.52 10.59 -5.27
C GLY A 18 -0.57 9.07 -5.15
N THR A 19 -1.28 8.53 -4.14
CA THR A 19 -1.36 7.08 -3.92
C THR A 19 -2.40 6.46 -4.83
N GLY A 20 -1.95 5.93 -5.96
CA GLY A 20 -2.82 5.35 -7.00
C GLY A 20 -3.79 4.28 -6.49
N LEU A 21 -3.39 3.50 -5.46
CA LEU A 21 -4.27 2.51 -4.83
C LEU A 21 -5.49 3.17 -4.17
N TYR A 22 -5.30 4.24 -3.40
CA TYR A 22 -6.40 4.93 -2.73
C TYR A 22 -7.30 5.67 -3.72
N VAL A 23 -6.72 6.29 -4.75
CA VAL A 23 -7.49 6.89 -5.84
C VAL A 23 -8.34 5.83 -6.53
N ARG A 24 -7.75 4.69 -6.89
CA ARG A 24 -8.47 3.58 -7.50
C ARG A 24 -9.55 3.03 -6.58
N ALA A 25 -9.25 2.81 -5.30
CA ALA A 25 -10.21 2.33 -4.32
C ALA A 25 -11.43 3.26 -4.19
N LEU A 26 -11.19 4.58 -4.17
CA LEU A 26 -12.25 5.57 -4.12
C LEU A 26 -13.07 5.60 -5.43
N MET A 27 -12.39 5.50 -6.57
CA MET A 27 -13.03 5.66 -7.89
C MET A 27 -13.67 4.38 -8.43
N GLU A 28 -13.09 3.22 -8.13
CA GLU A 28 -13.55 1.92 -8.63
C GLU A 28 -14.25 1.07 -7.56
N GLY A 29 -14.18 1.50 -6.32
CA GLY A 29 -14.55 0.70 -5.15
C GLY A 29 -13.46 -0.30 -4.77
N LEU A 30 -13.46 -0.70 -3.51
CA LEU A 30 -12.72 -1.87 -3.07
C LEU A 30 -13.62 -3.10 -3.22
N PHE A 31 -13.05 -4.21 -3.59
CA PHE A 31 -13.79 -5.45 -3.46
C PHE A 31 -13.98 -5.75 -1.96
N ARG A 32 -15.19 -6.17 -1.61
CA ARG A 32 -15.47 -6.61 -0.25
C ARG A 32 -14.74 -7.91 -0.01
N GLU A 33 -13.75 -7.86 0.88
CA GLU A 33 -13.01 -9.06 1.27
C GLU A 33 -13.96 -10.06 1.94
N PRO A 34 -13.96 -11.34 1.51
CA PRO A 34 -14.69 -12.35 2.23
C PRO A 34 -14.15 -12.49 3.65
N SER A 35 -15.01 -12.85 4.58
CA SER A 35 -14.58 -13.12 5.96
C SER A 35 -13.61 -14.30 5.97
N LEU A 36 -12.37 -14.04 6.33
CA LEU A 36 -11.33 -15.05 6.46
C LEU A 36 -11.11 -15.38 7.93
N ASP A 37 -10.92 -16.66 8.23
CA ASP A 37 -10.54 -17.09 9.56
C ASP A 37 -9.15 -16.58 9.92
N ALA A 38 -9.06 -15.80 11.01
CA ALA A 38 -7.83 -15.11 11.40
C ALA A 38 -6.71 -16.08 11.83
N GLN A 39 -7.03 -17.26 12.31
CA GLN A 39 -6.03 -18.26 12.72
C GLN A 39 -5.42 -18.94 11.50
N HIS A 40 -6.26 -19.41 10.57
CA HIS A 40 -5.80 -19.99 9.31
C HIS A 40 -5.00 -18.98 8.47
N ARG A 41 -5.43 -17.72 8.46
CA ARG A 41 -4.72 -16.65 7.78
C ARG A 41 -3.30 -16.49 8.30
N ARG A 42 -3.12 -16.34 9.63
CA ARG A 42 -1.78 -16.16 10.23
C ARG A 42 -0.88 -17.38 10.02
N ALA A 43 -1.44 -18.59 10.11
CA ALA A 43 -0.68 -19.81 9.86
C ALA A 43 -0.17 -19.85 8.40
N LEU A 44 -1.04 -19.53 7.44
CA LEU A 44 -0.69 -19.47 6.04
C LEU A 44 0.34 -18.37 5.74
N GLU A 45 0.18 -17.17 6.29
CA GLU A 45 1.14 -16.07 6.15
C GLU A 45 2.55 -16.51 6.61
N ALA A 46 2.66 -17.15 7.77
CA ALA A 46 3.93 -17.64 8.30
C ALA A 46 4.61 -18.68 7.38
N GLU A 47 3.84 -19.54 6.73
CA GLU A 47 4.38 -20.50 5.75
C GLU A 47 4.81 -19.79 4.45
N LEU A 48 4.03 -18.85 3.96
CA LEU A 48 4.33 -18.10 2.74
C LEU A 48 5.56 -17.21 2.91
N GLU A 49 5.79 -16.64 4.09
CA GLU A 49 6.98 -15.82 4.39
C GLU A 49 8.29 -16.58 4.22
N ARG A 50 8.29 -17.90 4.41
CA ARG A 50 9.49 -18.75 4.26
C ARG A 50 9.84 -19.04 2.80
N LEU A 51 8.90 -18.86 1.88
CA LEU A 51 9.10 -19.22 0.48
C LEU A 51 9.88 -18.14 -0.28
N PRO A 52 10.74 -18.53 -1.23
CA PRO A 52 11.38 -17.60 -2.16
C PRO A 52 10.34 -16.85 -3.00
N LEU A 53 10.63 -15.59 -3.36
CA LEU A 53 9.72 -14.77 -4.18
C LEU A 53 9.32 -15.42 -5.50
N GLY A 54 10.26 -16.10 -6.16
CA GLY A 54 9.99 -16.80 -7.42
C GLY A 54 8.96 -17.92 -7.28
N ASP A 55 8.96 -18.63 -6.15
CA ASP A 55 7.98 -19.69 -5.86
C ASP A 55 6.61 -19.10 -5.59
N LEU A 56 6.55 -18.04 -4.83
CA LEU A 56 5.29 -17.30 -4.56
C LEU A 56 4.67 -16.79 -5.86
N ILE A 57 5.46 -16.19 -6.76
CA ILE A 57 4.97 -15.70 -8.05
C ILE A 57 4.43 -16.86 -8.91
N ARG A 58 5.17 -17.98 -9.01
CA ARG A 58 4.71 -19.16 -9.76
C ARG A 58 3.41 -19.73 -9.18
N TRP A 59 3.32 -19.81 -7.86
CA TRP A 59 2.11 -20.32 -7.20
C TRP A 59 0.92 -19.37 -7.38
N ALA A 60 1.09 -18.08 -7.16
CA ALA A 60 0.05 -17.09 -7.41
C ALA A 60 -0.47 -17.14 -8.86
N SER A 61 0.43 -17.26 -9.86
CA SER A 61 0.04 -17.37 -11.27
C SER A 61 -0.73 -18.63 -11.60
N ARG A 62 -0.48 -19.74 -10.89
CA ARG A 62 -1.24 -20.99 -11.05
C ARG A 62 -2.64 -20.90 -10.46
N LEU A 63 -2.78 -20.22 -9.31
CA LEU A 63 -4.05 -20.06 -8.63
C LEU A 63 -4.93 -18.98 -9.28
N ASP A 64 -4.30 -17.95 -9.85
CA ASP A 64 -4.98 -16.85 -10.52
C ASP A 64 -4.37 -16.57 -11.89
N PRO A 65 -4.96 -17.06 -12.99
CA PRO A 65 -4.47 -16.78 -14.34
C PRO A 65 -4.44 -15.29 -14.71
N ALA A 66 -5.20 -14.45 -14.01
CA ALA A 66 -5.18 -13.00 -14.20
C ALA A 66 -4.14 -12.28 -13.31
N TYR A 67 -3.31 -13.03 -12.57
CA TYR A 67 -2.26 -12.46 -11.75
C TYR A 67 -1.20 -11.78 -12.61
N GLY A 68 -1.19 -10.45 -12.60
CA GLY A 68 -0.29 -9.62 -13.43
C GLY A 68 1.14 -9.44 -12.87
N GLY A 69 1.59 -10.31 -11.96
CA GLY A 69 2.88 -10.16 -11.31
C GLY A 69 2.88 -9.17 -10.14
N GLY A 70 4.04 -8.97 -9.54
CA GLY A 70 4.24 -8.03 -8.44
C GLY A 70 5.25 -8.53 -7.40
N GLY A 71 5.42 -7.75 -6.33
CA GLY A 71 6.28 -8.10 -5.20
C GLY A 71 5.68 -9.17 -4.30
N ARG A 72 6.46 -9.55 -3.27
CA ARG A 72 6.11 -10.58 -2.28
C ARG A 72 4.70 -10.43 -1.72
N GLN A 73 4.35 -9.26 -1.21
CA GLN A 73 3.03 -9.02 -0.60
C GLN A 73 1.88 -9.28 -1.56
N ARG A 74 2.01 -8.89 -2.85
CA ARG A 74 0.97 -9.13 -3.85
C ARG A 74 0.83 -10.62 -4.16
N ALA A 75 1.94 -11.34 -4.27
CA ALA A 75 1.93 -12.79 -4.52
C ALA A 75 1.29 -13.54 -3.33
N MET A 76 1.74 -13.26 -2.09
CA MET A 76 1.18 -13.84 -0.87
C MET A 76 -0.32 -13.55 -0.77
N ARG A 77 -0.74 -12.30 -1.03
CA ARG A 77 -2.17 -11.93 -0.98
C ARG A 77 -3.02 -12.68 -2.00
N SER A 78 -2.51 -12.90 -3.21
CA SER A 78 -3.22 -13.67 -4.23
C SER A 78 -3.38 -15.13 -3.83
N ILE A 79 -2.34 -15.74 -3.25
CA ILE A 79 -2.36 -17.13 -2.75
C ILE A 79 -3.31 -17.24 -1.56
N GLU A 80 -3.20 -16.34 -0.59
CA GLU A 80 -4.04 -16.29 0.61
C GLU A 80 -5.53 -16.30 0.26
N ILE A 81 -5.96 -15.36 -0.57
CA ILE A 81 -7.36 -15.27 -0.99
C ILE A 81 -7.79 -16.54 -1.71
N ALA A 82 -7.00 -17.05 -2.64
CA ALA A 82 -7.35 -18.24 -3.41
C ALA A 82 -7.50 -19.47 -2.52
N LEU A 83 -6.59 -19.70 -1.58
CA LEU A 83 -6.62 -20.87 -0.70
C LEU A 83 -7.70 -20.80 0.36
N LEU A 84 -7.92 -19.61 0.94
CA LEU A 84 -8.87 -19.46 2.04
C LEU A 84 -10.32 -19.30 1.57
N THR A 85 -10.54 -18.94 0.29
CA THR A 85 -11.89 -18.72 -0.24
C THR A 85 -12.29 -19.71 -1.33
N GLY A 86 -11.35 -20.46 -1.87
CA GLY A 86 -11.58 -21.34 -3.03
C GLY A 86 -11.69 -20.59 -4.38
N HIS A 87 -11.54 -19.27 -4.39
CA HIS A 87 -11.63 -18.45 -5.61
C HIS A 87 -10.44 -17.50 -5.74
N PRO A 88 -9.89 -17.29 -6.95
CA PRO A 88 -8.77 -16.39 -7.16
C PRO A 88 -9.13 -14.93 -6.83
N LEU A 89 -8.13 -14.14 -6.49
CA LEU A 89 -8.29 -12.72 -6.16
C LEU A 89 -9.01 -11.95 -7.30
N SER A 90 -8.68 -12.26 -8.55
CA SER A 90 -9.32 -11.65 -9.73
C SER A 90 -10.83 -11.93 -9.82
N HIS A 91 -11.31 -13.05 -9.31
CA HIS A 91 -12.74 -13.36 -9.20
C HIS A 91 -13.42 -12.34 -8.27
N TRP A 92 -12.89 -12.18 -7.06
CA TRP A 92 -13.43 -11.23 -6.09
C TRP A 92 -13.40 -9.78 -6.58
N GLN A 93 -12.33 -9.39 -7.25
CA GLN A 93 -12.21 -8.05 -7.85
C GLN A 93 -13.27 -7.78 -8.94
N ARG A 94 -13.76 -8.81 -9.61
CA ARG A 94 -14.83 -8.65 -10.62
C ARG A 94 -16.22 -8.71 -10.01
N THR A 95 -16.45 -9.57 -9.03
CA THR A 95 -17.79 -9.90 -8.52
C THR A 95 -18.22 -9.09 -7.31
N ALA A 96 -17.26 -8.64 -6.48
CA ALA A 96 -17.53 -7.98 -5.20
C ALA A 96 -17.21 -6.47 -5.21
N ARG A 97 -17.26 -5.81 -6.37
CA ARG A 97 -17.08 -4.36 -6.45
C ARG A 97 -18.30 -3.63 -5.92
N GLU A 98 -18.07 -2.69 -5.03
CA GLU A 98 -19.12 -1.74 -4.62
C GLU A 98 -19.48 -0.82 -5.79
N GLN A 99 -20.78 -0.52 -5.93
CA GLN A 99 -21.25 0.38 -6.99
C GLN A 99 -20.74 1.79 -6.79
N ARG A 100 -20.34 2.45 -7.87
CA ARG A 100 -19.98 3.86 -7.88
C ARG A 100 -21.22 4.72 -7.71
N HIS A 101 -21.06 5.78 -6.92
CA HIS A 101 -22.12 6.77 -6.72
C HIS A 101 -21.80 8.14 -7.36
N PHE A 102 -20.69 8.23 -8.14
CA PHE A 102 -20.26 9.47 -8.78
C PHE A 102 -19.39 9.21 -10.01
N GLU A 103 -19.33 10.17 -10.92
CA GLU A 103 -18.41 10.17 -12.06
C GLU A 103 -17.18 11.03 -11.74
N PRO A 104 -15.98 10.46 -11.76
CA PRO A 104 -14.77 11.20 -11.46
C PRO A 104 -14.20 11.92 -12.69
N TRP A 105 -13.71 13.13 -12.47
CA TRP A 105 -12.83 13.83 -13.40
C TRP A 105 -11.40 13.75 -12.90
N TYR A 106 -10.48 13.36 -13.78
CA TYR A 106 -9.07 13.23 -13.42
C TYR A 106 -8.26 14.40 -13.95
N VAL A 107 -7.57 15.08 -13.05
CA VAL A 107 -6.54 16.07 -13.39
C VAL A 107 -5.19 15.50 -12.99
N VAL A 108 -4.33 15.22 -13.96
CA VAL A 108 -3.00 14.66 -13.73
C VAL A 108 -1.98 15.78 -13.81
N LEU A 109 -1.24 16.00 -12.71
CA LEU A 109 -0.13 16.93 -12.66
C LEU A 109 1.14 16.20 -13.12
N SER A 110 1.74 16.65 -14.21
CA SER A 110 3.02 16.15 -14.71
C SER A 110 4.12 17.15 -14.43
N VAL A 111 5.20 16.68 -13.83
CA VAL A 111 6.40 17.49 -13.56
C VAL A 111 7.59 16.85 -14.28
N PRO A 112 8.40 17.62 -15.03
CA PRO A 112 9.63 17.09 -15.65
C PRO A 112 10.53 16.41 -14.60
N ARG A 113 11.07 15.24 -14.95
CA ARG A 113 11.91 14.44 -14.03
C ARG A 113 13.03 15.21 -13.35
N PRO A 114 13.81 16.06 -14.05
CA PRO A 114 14.87 16.84 -13.40
C PRO A 114 14.34 17.75 -12.29
N ILE A 115 13.22 18.43 -12.52
CA ILE A 115 12.58 19.31 -11.53
C ILE A 115 12.05 18.46 -10.34
N LEU A 116 11.49 17.30 -10.63
CA LEU A 116 11.03 16.39 -9.59
C LEU A 116 12.18 15.90 -8.70
N HIS A 117 13.31 15.51 -9.28
CA HIS A 117 14.51 15.09 -8.54
C HIS A 117 15.01 16.21 -7.64
N GLN A 118 15.17 17.43 -8.15
CA GLN A 118 15.58 18.58 -7.34
C GLN A 118 14.64 18.84 -6.16
N ARG A 119 13.33 18.69 -6.36
CA ARG A 119 12.34 18.83 -5.28
C ARG A 119 12.47 17.72 -4.22
N ILE A 120 12.71 16.48 -4.66
CA ILE A 120 12.92 15.33 -3.76
C ILE A 120 14.19 15.54 -2.93
N GLU A 121 15.31 15.89 -3.56
CA GLU A 121 16.58 16.14 -2.88
C GLU A 121 16.47 17.26 -1.85
N ARG A 122 15.86 18.40 -2.25
CA ARG A 122 15.62 19.51 -1.33
C ARG A 122 14.75 19.09 -0.15
N ARG A 123 13.66 18.37 -0.41
CA ARG A 123 12.77 17.90 0.65
C ARG A 123 13.47 16.93 1.60
N ALA A 124 14.29 16.03 1.10
CA ALA A 124 15.07 15.11 1.93
C ALA A 124 16.03 15.88 2.84
N ALA A 125 16.77 16.85 2.28
CA ALA A 125 17.65 17.70 3.07
C ALA A 125 16.90 18.50 4.15
N GLU A 126 15.76 19.09 3.80
CA GLU A 126 14.90 19.79 4.75
C GLU A 126 14.37 18.87 5.87
N MET A 127 14.03 17.62 5.57
CA MET A 127 13.59 16.65 6.58
C MET A 127 14.71 16.35 7.59
N VAL A 128 15.92 16.11 7.12
CA VAL A 128 17.08 15.90 8.00
C VAL A 128 17.35 17.16 8.86
N GLN A 129 17.35 18.33 8.26
CA GLN A 129 17.57 19.59 8.99
C GLN A 129 16.50 19.88 10.05
N ARG A 130 15.29 19.38 9.86
CA ARG A 130 14.17 19.50 10.83
C ARG A 130 14.19 18.45 11.94
N GLY A 131 15.19 17.58 11.97
CA GLY A 131 15.38 16.63 13.05
C GLY A 131 14.76 15.25 12.79
N LEU A 132 14.63 14.83 11.53
CA LEU A 132 14.12 13.49 11.21
C LEU A 132 14.93 12.37 11.89
N ILE A 133 16.26 12.50 11.93
CA ILE A 133 17.14 11.48 12.51
C ILE A 133 16.92 11.41 14.02
N GLU A 134 16.84 12.56 14.67
CA GLU A 134 16.63 12.70 16.12
C GLU A 134 15.23 12.17 16.52
N GLU A 135 14.21 12.45 15.71
CA GLU A 135 12.86 11.93 15.92
C GLU A 135 12.86 10.40 15.88
N VAL A 136 13.44 9.80 14.84
CA VAL A 136 13.52 8.33 14.71
C VAL A 136 14.34 7.72 15.83
N ALA A 137 15.47 8.31 16.21
CA ALA A 137 16.29 7.85 17.33
C ALA A 137 15.50 7.85 18.65
N SER A 138 14.71 8.89 18.90
CA SER A 138 13.84 8.97 20.09
C SER A 138 12.81 7.83 20.13
N VAL A 139 12.12 7.58 19.00
CA VAL A 139 11.14 6.50 18.90
C VAL A 139 11.77 5.12 19.12
N LEU A 140 12.97 4.89 18.57
CA LEU A 140 13.71 3.65 18.81
C LEU A 140 14.14 3.51 20.28
N ALA A 141 14.54 4.60 20.94
CA ALA A 141 14.89 4.63 22.35
C ALA A 141 13.72 4.32 23.29
N GLU A 142 12.48 4.59 22.87
CA GLU A 142 11.26 4.18 23.57
C GLU A 142 10.99 2.66 23.50
N GLY A 143 11.82 1.89 22.79
CA GLY A 143 11.73 0.44 22.69
C GLY A 143 10.86 -0.07 21.53
N HIS A 144 10.47 0.80 20.60
CA HIS A 144 9.76 0.36 19.39
C HIS A 144 10.71 -0.44 18.47
N ALA A 145 10.20 -1.53 17.92
CA ALA A 145 10.97 -2.36 17.01
C ALA A 145 11.27 -1.62 15.69
N ALA A 146 12.50 -1.74 15.19
CA ALA A 146 12.94 -1.08 13.95
C ALA A 146 12.06 -1.40 12.70
N HIS A 147 11.35 -2.53 12.74
CA HIS A 147 10.42 -2.97 11.69
C HIS A 147 8.94 -2.70 12.02
N ALA A 148 8.66 -1.89 13.04
CA ALA A 148 7.29 -1.52 13.37
C ALA A 148 6.62 -0.81 12.17
N PRO A 149 5.33 -1.04 11.90
CA PRO A 149 4.64 -0.49 10.72
C PRO A 149 4.78 1.03 10.54
N GLY A 150 4.86 1.79 11.64
CA GLY A 150 5.07 3.24 11.60
C GLY A 150 6.48 3.65 11.14
N LEU A 151 7.47 2.78 11.26
CA LEU A 151 8.86 3.03 10.88
C LEU A 151 9.22 2.56 9.46
N ASP A 152 8.27 2.01 8.70
CA ASP A 152 8.48 1.56 7.31
C ASP A 152 8.16 2.66 6.26
N GLY A 153 7.95 3.89 6.70
CA GLY A 153 7.68 5.04 5.81
C GLY A 153 8.94 5.50 5.07
N ILE A 154 8.73 6.06 3.86
CA ILE A 154 9.83 6.65 3.04
C ILE A 154 10.49 7.79 3.82
N GLY A 155 11.80 7.76 3.91
CA GLY A 155 12.60 8.68 4.72
C GLY A 155 12.85 8.16 6.15
N ILE A 156 11.82 7.61 6.80
CA ILE A 156 11.94 7.04 8.15
C ILE A 156 12.73 5.74 8.12
N LYS A 157 12.42 4.85 7.18
CA LYS A 157 13.16 3.60 7.00
C LYS A 157 14.66 3.83 6.75
N GLU A 158 14.97 4.79 5.89
CA GLU A 158 16.35 5.17 5.60
C GLU A 158 17.07 5.75 6.85
N ALA A 159 16.33 6.50 7.68
CA ALA A 159 16.87 7.00 8.94
C ALA A 159 17.13 5.87 9.96
N VAL A 160 16.25 4.86 10.02
CA VAL A 160 16.46 3.64 10.83
C VAL A 160 17.71 2.89 10.36
N GLU A 161 17.87 2.67 9.05
CA GLU A 161 19.06 2.02 8.47
C GLU A 161 20.34 2.79 8.78
N TYR A 162 20.31 4.12 8.67
CA TYR A 162 21.44 4.99 9.03
C TYR A 162 21.83 4.85 10.52
N LEU A 163 20.85 4.90 11.43
CA LEU A 163 21.09 4.76 12.87
C LEU A 163 21.66 3.39 13.27
N HIS A 164 21.34 2.35 12.49
CA HIS A 164 21.91 1.00 12.68
C HIS A 164 23.26 0.79 11.97
N GLY A 165 23.82 1.82 11.33
CA GLY A 165 25.10 1.74 10.63
C GLY A 165 25.07 0.92 9.35
N ALA A 166 23.91 0.74 8.74
CA ALA A 166 23.74 0.01 7.49
C ALA A 166 24.04 0.85 6.23
N ARG A 167 24.27 2.16 6.40
CA ARG A 167 24.65 3.14 5.35
C ARG A 167 25.60 4.19 5.89
#